data_fe6c1627106a02367d480606c65fe0f9
#
_entry.id   fe6c1627106a02367d480606c65fe0f9
#
_cell.length_a   1.000
_cell.length_b   1.000
_cell.length_c   1.000
_cell.angle_alpha   90.00
_cell.angle_beta   90.00
_cell.angle_gamma   90.00
#
_symmetry.space_group_name_H-M   'P 1'
#
loop_
_entity.id
_entity.type
_entity.pdbx_description
1 polymer ?
#
loop_
_entity_poly.entity_id
_entity_poly.type
_entity_poly.pdbx_seq_one_letter_code
_entity_poly.pdbx_strand_id
1 'polypeptide(L)'
;MKKISSLLVLMIFCISKLSAQQIDSMMGLYADNFQQEKIYIHFDKSVYNKGETNWYKAYVMIGNELSFYSKNFYVDWFDEQGKLINHTTAPMFEASARGQFIIPEKYLGKLVHAKAYTNWMLNFDTTFLYNKDVSIDQPITNSTKVKTDKLTATIQFFPEAGDLVAGINQRVAFLANNQFGLPVTVRGALKNNKNELIDSFVTQHDGMGIFSFDVSAKDTYTTTWDDEYGTSHTTPLVVGKMAAATLQVQPLKNKVLFVVKRSKDVADNFKTLNAIAHMNQHEVYKSRINLSVKTSGVGEIPTKDLPSGILQITLFDANWTPIAERVVFVNNDDYSFYPDIRIVEKSLKPLGKNRIDVYVSDSAFSNMSMAVTDADLLHDDNNTIVSQMLLTGDIKGYIHNPAYYFFSDADSVRQHLDLVMLTHGWRRFDWRAIAASKLPAITNTKDSGYLQVKGSVFGFTKASGVQLPPLITLILQAKDSSKQFLFLPVLKDGTFIQKNITFYDTIKVY
;
A
#
# COMPACT_ATOMS: atom_id res chain seq x y z
N MET A 1 -32.59 16.99 43.01
CA MET A 1 -32.07 15.85 42.27
C MET A 1 -32.43 15.82 40.78
N LYS A 2 -33.69 16.04 40.34
CA LYS A 2 -34.08 16.07 38.91
C LYS A 2 -33.36 17.11 38.04
N LYS A 3 -33.08 18.33 38.56
CA LYS A 3 -32.36 19.38 37.78
C LYS A 3 -30.87 19.11 37.56
N ILE A 4 -30.19 18.43 38.49
CA ILE A 4 -28.80 18.06 38.38
C ILE A 4 -28.64 16.93 37.35
N SER A 5 -29.58 15.97 37.35
CA SER A 5 -29.60 14.88 36.36
C SER A 5 -29.82 15.42 34.93
N SER A 6 -30.67 16.42 34.74
CA SER A 6 -30.92 17.05 33.43
C SER A 6 -29.69 17.83 32.90
N LEU A 7 -28.95 18.50 33.79
CA LEU A 7 -27.75 19.25 33.44
C LEU A 7 -26.60 18.31 33.06
N LEU A 8 -26.49 17.19 33.77
CA LEU A 8 -25.48 16.16 33.48
C LEU A 8 -25.73 15.49 32.11
N VAL A 9 -27.00 15.18 31.80
CA VAL A 9 -27.40 14.62 30.49
C VAL A 9 -27.13 15.62 29.35
N LEU A 10 -27.41 16.92 29.59
CA LEU A 10 -27.16 17.98 28.60
C LEU A 10 -25.64 18.15 28.36
N MET A 11 -24.83 18.08 29.41
CA MET A 11 -23.36 18.19 29.34
C MET A 11 -22.72 17.00 28.59
N ILE A 12 -23.22 15.78 28.83
CA ILE A 12 -22.77 14.57 28.09
C ILE A 12 -23.14 14.68 26.59
N PHE A 13 -24.33 15.24 26.29
CA PHE A 13 -24.76 15.45 24.90
C PHE A 13 -23.93 16.53 24.17
N CYS A 14 -23.48 17.55 24.88
CA CYS A 14 -22.56 18.56 24.32
C CYS A 14 -21.16 18.00 24.06
N ILE A 15 -20.62 17.20 24.97
CA ILE A 15 -19.27 16.60 24.81
C ILE A 15 -19.24 15.63 23.63
N SER A 16 -20.27 14.79 23.44
CA SER A 16 -20.32 13.84 22.32
C SER A 16 -20.49 14.54 20.97
N LYS A 17 -21.17 15.68 20.90
CA LYS A 17 -21.25 16.49 19.67
C LYS A 17 -19.94 17.17 19.34
N LEU A 18 -19.18 17.66 20.32
CA LEU A 18 -17.86 18.24 20.12
C LEU A 18 -16.88 17.18 19.55
N SER A 19 -16.89 15.96 20.09
CA SER A 19 -16.01 14.87 19.62
C SER A 19 -16.33 14.42 18.20
N ALA A 20 -17.62 14.35 17.82
CA ALA A 20 -18.02 14.03 16.45
C ALA A 20 -17.54 15.09 15.46
N GLN A 21 -17.79 16.37 15.74
CA GLN A 21 -17.36 17.48 14.89
C GLN A 21 -15.85 17.60 14.80
N GLN A 22 -15.13 17.24 15.86
CA GLN A 22 -13.68 17.20 15.88
C GLN A 22 -13.15 16.11 14.93
N ILE A 23 -13.72 14.90 14.94
CA ILE A 23 -13.32 13.81 14.04
C ILE A 23 -13.57 14.19 12.58
N ASP A 24 -14.75 14.75 12.26
CA ASP A 24 -15.08 15.18 10.89
C ASP A 24 -14.10 16.25 10.40
N SER A 25 -13.80 17.25 11.23
CA SER A 25 -12.81 18.28 10.89
C SER A 25 -11.42 17.72 10.68
N MET A 26 -10.98 16.79 11.54
CA MET A 26 -9.66 16.16 11.42
C MET A 26 -9.56 15.26 10.20
N MET A 27 -10.62 14.51 9.88
CA MET A 27 -10.66 13.69 8.66
C MET A 27 -10.60 14.56 7.40
N GLY A 28 -11.37 15.66 7.35
CA GLY A 28 -11.31 16.62 6.25
C GLY A 28 -9.91 17.21 6.08
N LEU A 29 -9.30 17.68 7.18
CA LEU A 29 -7.92 18.19 7.15
C LEU A 29 -6.91 17.14 6.66
N TYR A 30 -7.09 15.87 7.08
CA TYR A 30 -6.21 14.79 6.66
C TYR A 30 -6.39 14.50 5.16
N ALA A 31 -7.63 14.38 4.69
CA ALA A 31 -7.96 14.12 3.30
C ALA A 31 -7.42 15.22 2.37
N ASP A 32 -7.52 16.50 2.78
CA ASP A 32 -7.10 17.62 1.93
C ASP A 32 -5.57 17.82 1.90
N ASN A 33 -4.87 17.51 3.00
CA ASN A 33 -3.47 17.91 3.15
C ASN A 33 -2.47 16.77 3.23
N PHE A 34 -2.92 15.53 3.53
CA PHE A 34 -2.04 14.40 3.81
C PHE A 34 -2.31 13.20 2.89
N GLN A 35 -2.82 13.43 1.71
CA GLN A 35 -2.99 12.38 0.72
C GLN A 35 -1.64 11.76 0.36
N GLN A 36 -1.62 10.42 0.26
CA GLN A 36 -0.40 9.66 0.08
C GLN A 36 -0.25 9.20 -1.36
N GLU A 37 0.94 9.39 -1.92
CA GLU A 37 1.28 8.91 -3.25
C GLU A 37 1.50 7.40 -3.27
N LYS A 38 1.19 6.78 -4.41
CA LYS A 38 1.42 5.38 -4.76
C LYS A 38 2.23 5.31 -6.04
N ILE A 39 3.09 4.30 -6.15
CA ILE A 39 3.99 4.14 -7.30
C ILE A 39 3.76 2.76 -7.93
N TYR A 40 3.79 2.73 -9.26
CA TYR A 40 4.02 1.54 -10.06
C TYR A 40 5.17 1.80 -11.03
N ILE A 41 6.06 0.82 -11.20
CA ILE A 41 7.13 0.88 -12.19
C ILE A 41 6.93 -0.23 -13.21
N HIS A 42 6.83 0.16 -14.48
CA HIS A 42 6.90 -0.74 -15.62
C HIS A 42 8.35 -0.84 -16.10
N PHE A 43 8.96 -1.99 -15.90
CA PHE A 43 10.28 -2.32 -16.40
C PHE A 43 10.18 -2.86 -17.81
N ASP A 44 11.23 -2.66 -18.61
CA ASP A 44 11.28 -3.18 -19.99
C ASP A 44 11.42 -4.69 -20.07
N LYS A 45 11.94 -5.35 -19.00
CA LYS A 45 12.07 -6.81 -18.89
C LYS A 45 11.93 -7.25 -17.44
N SER A 46 11.77 -8.56 -17.23
CA SER A 46 11.73 -9.19 -15.90
C SER A 46 13.10 -9.73 -15.46
N VAL A 47 14.00 -10.03 -16.42
CA VAL A 47 15.34 -10.62 -16.18
C VAL A 47 16.37 -9.87 -16.99
N TYR A 48 17.51 -9.59 -16.40
CA TYR A 48 18.61 -8.83 -17.01
C TYR A 48 19.94 -9.56 -16.86
N ASN A 49 20.86 -9.29 -17.81
CA ASN A 49 22.24 -9.71 -17.70
C ASN A 49 23.09 -8.66 -16.97
N LYS A 50 24.25 -9.09 -16.48
CA LYS A 50 25.29 -8.18 -15.99
C LYS A 50 25.74 -7.24 -17.10
N GLY A 51 25.98 -5.98 -16.77
CA GLY A 51 26.33 -4.92 -17.74
C GLY A 51 25.14 -4.39 -18.53
N GLU A 52 23.97 -5.02 -18.43
CA GLU A 52 22.77 -4.60 -19.14
C GLU A 52 22.09 -3.41 -18.46
N THR A 53 21.40 -2.60 -19.25
CA THR A 53 20.61 -1.47 -18.77
C THR A 53 19.18 -1.90 -18.54
N ASN A 54 18.72 -1.75 -17.33
CA ASN A 54 17.31 -1.82 -16.95
C ASN A 54 16.66 -0.47 -17.27
N TRP A 55 15.71 -0.45 -18.16
CA TRP A 55 14.90 0.72 -18.49
C TRP A 55 13.56 0.63 -17.80
N TYR A 56 13.05 1.79 -17.33
CA TYR A 56 11.75 1.79 -16.69
C TYR A 56 10.97 3.08 -16.91
N LYS A 57 9.64 2.97 -16.76
CA LYS A 57 8.73 4.09 -16.60
C LYS A 57 7.92 3.91 -15.33
N ALA A 58 7.97 4.93 -14.48
CA ALA A 58 7.20 4.99 -13.24
C ALA A 58 5.95 5.84 -13.42
N TYR A 59 4.88 5.45 -12.72
CA TYR A 59 3.61 6.17 -12.62
C TYR A 59 3.35 6.46 -11.15
N VAL A 60 2.89 7.67 -10.85
CA VAL A 60 2.61 8.10 -9.48
C VAL A 60 1.18 8.60 -9.37
N MET A 61 0.42 8.03 -8.44
CA MET A 61 -1.00 8.33 -8.25
C MET A 61 -1.29 8.70 -6.79
N ILE A 62 -2.39 9.42 -6.59
CA ILE A 62 -3.03 9.69 -5.30
C ILE A 62 -4.46 9.16 -5.39
N GLY A 63 -4.82 8.19 -4.53
CA GLY A 63 -6.08 7.50 -4.72
C GLY A 63 -6.15 6.90 -6.13
N ASN A 64 -7.13 7.28 -6.93
CA ASN A 64 -7.32 6.84 -8.31
C ASN A 64 -6.94 7.93 -9.35
N GLU A 65 -6.27 8.99 -8.92
CA GLU A 65 -5.91 10.12 -9.78
C GLU A 65 -4.39 10.27 -9.95
N LEU A 66 -3.98 10.94 -11.02
CA LEU A 66 -2.57 11.27 -11.25
C LEU A 66 -2.06 12.24 -10.18
N SER A 67 -0.88 11.97 -9.61
CA SER A 67 -0.27 12.85 -8.62
C SER A 67 0.48 14.02 -9.27
N PHE A 68 0.24 15.22 -8.76
CA PHE A 68 1.00 16.43 -9.11
C PHE A 68 1.78 17.00 -7.91
N TYR A 69 1.89 16.27 -6.80
CA TYR A 69 2.56 16.72 -5.57
C TYR A 69 4.07 16.73 -5.69
N SER A 70 4.62 15.75 -6.41
CA SER A 70 6.06 15.56 -6.56
C SER A 70 6.52 15.93 -7.97
N LYS A 71 7.73 16.48 -8.07
CA LYS A 71 8.41 16.82 -9.32
C LYS A 71 9.65 15.98 -9.54
N ASN A 72 10.11 15.30 -8.52
CA ASN A 72 11.31 14.47 -8.53
C ASN A 72 10.99 13.07 -8.04
N PHE A 73 11.51 12.09 -8.75
CA PHE A 73 11.33 10.67 -8.49
C PHE A 73 12.68 10.05 -8.16
N TYR A 74 12.72 9.19 -7.15
CA TYR A 74 13.95 8.58 -6.64
C TYR A 74 13.84 7.07 -6.65
N VAL A 75 14.96 6.39 -7.03
CA VAL A 75 15.10 4.94 -6.87
C VAL A 75 16.44 4.62 -6.24
N ASP A 76 16.37 3.92 -5.12
CA ASP A 76 17.52 3.29 -4.48
C ASP A 76 17.62 1.84 -4.95
N TRP A 77 18.81 1.44 -5.42
CA TRP A 77 19.11 0.11 -5.89
C TRP A 77 20.01 -0.59 -4.88
N PHE A 78 19.57 -1.72 -4.35
CA PHE A 78 20.29 -2.47 -3.32
C PHE A 78 20.68 -3.85 -3.83
N ASP A 79 21.78 -4.41 -3.29
CA ASP A 79 22.11 -5.81 -3.46
C ASP A 79 21.29 -6.72 -2.53
N GLU A 80 21.45 -8.05 -2.66
CA GLU A 80 20.77 -9.06 -1.86
C GLU A 80 21.07 -8.95 -0.35
N GLN A 81 22.13 -8.27 0.03
CA GLN A 81 22.52 -8.04 1.43
C GLN A 81 21.99 -6.68 1.96
N GLY A 82 21.25 -5.95 1.15
CA GLY A 82 20.69 -4.64 1.51
C GLY A 82 21.69 -3.49 1.42
N LYS A 83 22.84 -3.67 0.77
CA LYS A 83 23.80 -2.61 0.53
C LYS A 83 23.39 -1.78 -0.69
N LEU A 84 23.41 -0.45 -0.54
CA LEU A 84 23.11 0.47 -1.64
C LEU A 84 24.18 0.35 -2.74
N ILE A 85 23.72 0.02 -3.95
CA ILE A 85 24.54 -0.07 -5.18
C ILE A 85 24.55 1.28 -5.89
N ASN A 86 23.35 1.88 -6.03
CA ASN A 86 23.17 3.14 -6.74
C ASN A 86 21.94 3.89 -6.21
N HIS A 87 21.94 5.20 -6.39
CA HIS A 87 20.79 6.08 -6.19
C HIS A 87 20.56 6.85 -7.48
N THR A 88 19.36 6.78 -8.03
CA THR A 88 19.00 7.46 -9.27
C THR A 88 17.85 8.43 -9.04
N THR A 89 17.89 9.54 -9.77
CA THR A 89 16.86 10.59 -9.73
C THR A 89 16.34 10.83 -11.13
N ALA A 90 15.04 11.02 -11.26
CA ALA A 90 14.41 11.40 -12.54
C ALA A 90 13.38 12.52 -12.33
N PRO A 91 13.26 13.48 -13.28
CA PRO A 91 12.18 14.46 -13.26
C PRO A 91 10.85 13.79 -13.58
N MET A 92 9.79 14.27 -12.92
CA MET A 92 8.43 13.80 -13.16
C MET A 92 7.67 14.78 -14.06
N PHE A 93 7.10 14.25 -15.13
CA PHE A 93 6.19 14.96 -16.03
C PHE A 93 4.89 14.17 -16.12
N GLU A 94 3.75 14.87 -15.98
CA GLU A 94 2.42 14.25 -16.09
C GLU A 94 2.29 13.00 -15.20
N ALA A 95 2.68 13.17 -13.93
CA ALA A 95 2.66 12.10 -12.92
C ALA A 95 3.45 10.83 -13.31
N SER A 96 4.43 10.96 -14.19
CA SER A 96 5.31 9.86 -14.60
C SER A 96 6.79 10.26 -14.63
N ALA A 97 7.67 9.32 -14.38
CA ALA A 97 9.10 9.45 -14.51
C ALA A 97 9.66 8.37 -15.44
N ARG A 98 10.75 8.66 -16.14
CA ARG A 98 11.50 7.68 -16.93
C ARG A 98 12.89 7.58 -16.34
N GLY A 99 13.41 6.37 -16.28
CA GLY A 99 14.74 6.17 -15.73
C GLY A 99 15.39 4.90 -16.23
N GLN A 100 16.62 4.73 -15.78
CA GLN A 100 17.44 3.60 -16.12
C GLN A 100 18.39 3.26 -14.98
N PHE A 101 18.82 2.00 -14.95
CA PHE A 101 19.87 1.53 -14.06
C PHE A 101 20.76 0.54 -14.83
N ILE A 102 22.08 0.78 -14.83
CA ILE A 102 23.04 -0.14 -15.43
C ILE A 102 23.48 -1.13 -14.36
N ILE A 103 23.21 -2.41 -14.59
CA ILE A 103 23.63 -3.48 -13.70
C ILE A 103 25.15 -3.60 -13.79
N PRO A 104 25.89 -3.52 -12.67
CA PRO A 104 27.35 -3.58 -12.74
C PRO A 104 27.83 -4.88 -13.38
N GLU A 105 28.80 -4.84 -14.30
CA GLU A 105 29.36 -6.03 -14.96
C GLU A 105 29.94 -7.06 -13.98
N LYS A 106 30.46 -6.57 -12.84
CA LYS A 106 31.04 -7.40 -11.77
C LYS A 106 30.03 -7.80 -10.68
N TYR A 107 28.73 -7.54 -10.91
CA TYR A 107 27.70 -7.91 -9.95
C TYR A 107 27.63 -9.43 -9.77
N LEU A 108 27.62 -9.92 -8.54
CA LEU A 108 27.62 -11.36 -8.22
C LEU A 108 26.27 -11.88 -7.72
N GLY A 109 25.34 -10.98 -7.38
CA GLY A 109 24.01 -11.33 -6.89
C GLY A 109 23.06 -11.79 -8.00
N LYS A 110 22.01 -12.49 -7.63
CA LYS A 110 20.94 -12.96 -8.52
C LYS A 110 19.76 -12.00 -8.58
N LEU A 111 19.68 -11.07 -7.64
CA LEU A 111 18.61 -10.08 -7.52
C LEU A 111 19.21 -8.70 -7.25
N VAL A 112 18.54 -7.68 -7.75
CA VAL A 112 18.71 -6.28 -7.35
C VAL A 112 17.39 -5.79 -6.83
N HIS A 113 17.37 -5.23 -5.61
CA HIS A 113 16.16 -4.68 -5.01
C HIS A 113 16.02 -3.21 -5.40
N ALA A 114 14.95 -2.87 -6.10
CA ALA A 114 14.59 -1.49 -6.41
C ALA A 114 13.60 -0.96 -5.37
N LYS A 115 13.96 0.13 -4.69
CA LYS A 115 13.08 0.86 -3.77
C LYS A 115 12.83 2.25 -4.30
N ALA A 116 11.58 2.53 -4.68
CA ALA A 116 11.23 3.80 -5.31
C ALA A 116 10.30 4.64 -4.42
N TYR A 117 10.51 5.96 -4.49
CA TYR A 117 9.78 6.91 -3.68
C TYR A 117 9.83 8.33 -4.25
N THR A 118 8.98 9.19 -3.70
CA THR A 118 9.06 10.64 -3.79
C THR A 118 9.39 11.23 -2.42
N ASN A 119 9.87 12.46 -2.36
CA ASN A 119 10.11 13.12 -1.07
C ASN A 119 8.87 13.19 -0.20
N TRP A 120 7.71 13.40 -0.81
CA TRP A 120 6.43 13.48 -0.10
C TRP A 120 6.10 12.16 0.62
N MET A 121 6.37 11.02 -0.02
CA MET A 121 6.10 9.70 0.58
C MET A 121 6.89 9.44 1.85
N LEU A 122 8.06 10.06 2.04
CA LEU A 122 8.90 9.87 3.23
C LEU A 122 8.32 10.47 4.52
N ASN A 123 7.23 11.23 4.44
CA ASN A 123 6.49 11.71 5.62
C ASN A 123 5.58 10.62 6.24
N PHE A 124 5.38 9.50 5.57
CA PHE A 124 4.43 8.47 5.94
C PHE A 124 5.13 7.13 6.19
N ASP A 125 4.34 6.09 6.43
CA ASP A 125 4.86 4.76 6.69
C ASP A 125 5.65 4.21 5.48
N THR A 126 6.94 3.99 5.68
CA THR A 126 7.87 3.54 4.63
C THR A 126 7.59 2.11 4.12
N THR A 127 6.72 1.35 4.78
CA THR A 127 6.27 0.04 4.28
C THR A 127 5.41 0.14 3.02
N PHE A 128 4.88 1.33 2.71
CA PHE A 128 4.12 1.62 1.48
C PHE A 128 4.96 2.20 0.34
N LEU A 129 6.28 2.31 0.52
CA LEU A 129 7.17 2.62 -0.59
C LEU A 129 7.19 1.46 -1.59
N TYR A 130 7.35 1.80 -2.86
CA TYR A 130 7.41 0.76 -3.90
C TYR A 130 8.69 -0.07 -3.78
N ASN A 131 8.55 -1.39 -3.79
CA ASN A 131 9.66 -2.32 -3.76
C ASN A 131 9.47 -3.37 -4.85
N LYS A 132 10.54 -3.69 -5.58
CA LYS A 132 10.55 -4.72 -6.62
C LYS A 132 11.91 -5.39 -6.70
N ASP A 133 11.89 -6.72 -6.75
CA ASP A 133 13.06 -7.52 -7.03
C ASP A 133 13.24 -7.65 -8.55
N VAL A 134 14.41 -7.30 -9.02
CA VAL A 134 14.83 -7.41 -10.43
C VAL A 134 15.77 -8.57 -10.54
N SER A 135 15.39 -9.58 -11.32
CA SER A 135 16.19 -10.81 -11.50
C SER A 135 17.38 -10.58 -12.41
N ILE A 136 18.54 -11.13 -12.01
CA ILE A 136 19.78 -11.09 -12.79
C ILE A 136 20.11 -12.50 -13.24
N ASP A 137 20.20 -12.71 -14.55
CA ASP A 137 20.60 -13.99 -15.11
C ASP A 137 22.05 -14.30 -14.75
N GLN A 138 22.27 -15.51 -14.28
CA GLN A 138 23.59 -16.02 -13.93
C GLN A 138 23.82 -17.30 -14.77
N PRO A 139 24.97 -17.44 -15.43
CA PRO A 139 25.35 -18.72 -16.04
C PRO A 139 25.21 -19.81 -14.98
N ILE A 140 24.58 -20.92 -15.35
CA ILE A 140 24.48 -22.09 -14.47
C ILE A 140 25.92 -22.64 -14.33
N THR A 141 26.68 -22.10 -13.41
CA THR A 141 27.90 -22.73 -12.94
C THR A 141 27.50 -23.96 -12.13
N ASN A 142 28.01 -25.12 -12.45
CA ASN A 142 27.74 -26.41 -11.78
C ASN A 142 27.54 -26.21 -10.29
N SER A 143 26.30 -26.24 -9.86
CA SER A 143 25.92 -25.89 -8.51
C SER A 143 26.45 -26.93 -7.55
N THR A 144 27.31 -26.53 -6.64
CA THR A 144 27.36 -27.12 -5.31
C THR A 144 25.91 -27.35 -4.87
N LYS A 145 25.55 -28.59 -4.52
CA LYS A 145 24.20 -28.93 -4.02
C LYS A 145 23.82 -27.90 -2.98
N VAL A 146 22.95 -26.97 -3.35
CA VAL A 146 22.34 -26.05 -2.38
C VAL A 146 21.61 -26.94 -1.39
N LYS A 147 22.04 -26.89 -0.14
CA LYS A 147 21.35 -27.59 0.95
C LYS A 147 19.95 -26.96 0.99
N THR A 148 18.97 -27.67 0.46
CA THR A 148 17.58 -27.22 0.54
C THR A 148 17.16 -27.24 2.02
N ASP A 149 17.05 -26.08 2.62
CA ASP A 149 16.52 -25.98 3.97
C ASP A 149 15.12 -26.61 3.99
N LYS A 150 14.84 -27.38 5.05
CA LYS A 150 13.52 -27.97 5.22
C LYS A 150 12.49 -26.84 5.28
N LEU A 151 11.47 -26.89 4.43
CA LEU A 151 10.38 -25.93 4.46
C LEU A 151 9.61 -26.08 5.78
N THR A 152 9.31 -24.94 6.38
CA THR A 152 8.54 -24.83 7.63
C THR A 152 7.37 -23.90 7.43
N ALA A 153 6.21 -24.27 7.96
CA ALA A 153 5.00 -23.47 7.87
C ALA A 153 4.70 -22.76 9.18
N THR A 154 4.09 -21.59 9.07
CA THR A 154 3.50 -20.82 10.17
C THR A 154 2.07 -20.44 9.82
N ILE A 155 1.20 -20.32 10.82
CA ILE A 155 -0.19 -19.86 10.66
C ILE A 155 -0.45 -18.68 11.58
N GLN A 156 -1.20 -17.70 11.06
CA GLN A 156 -1.71 -16.56 11.83
C GLN A 156 -3.22 -16.53 11.74
N PHE A 157 -3.90 -16.15 12.82
CA PHE A 157 -5.34 -16.03 12.88
C PHE A 157 -5.77 -14.57 13.02
N PHE A 158 -6.81 -14.22 12.29
CA PHE A 158 -7.33 -12.86 12.19
C PHE A 158 -8.85 -12.88 12.47
N PRO A 159 -9.27 -12.65 13.73
CA PRO A 159 -10.68 -12.44 14.01
C PRO A 159 -11.21 -11.25 13.21
N GLU A 160 -12.36 -11.42 12.57
CA GLU A 160 -12.94 -10.32 11.76
C GLU A 160 -13.18 -9.08 12.62
N ALA A 161 -12.68 -7.96 12.14
CA ALA A 161 -12.72 -6.64 12.75
C ALA A 161 -11.93 -6.48 14.07
N GLY A 162 -11.09 -7.45 14.42
CA GLY A 162 -10.15 -7.31 15.54
C GLY A 162 -10.25 -8.41 16.57
N ASP A 163 -10.73 -8.11 17.77
CA ASP A 163 -10.74 -9.05 18.90
C ASP A 163 -11.94 -10.01 18.89
N LEU A 164 -11.77 -11.20 19.44
CA LEU A 164 -12.86 -12.12 19.70
C LEU A 164 -13.72 -11.64 20.88
N VAL A 165 -15.03 -11.58 20.67
CA VAL A 165 -16.02 -11.12 21.65
C VAL A 165 -16.84 -12.27 22.19
N ALA A 166 -16.81 -12.48 23.50
CA ALA A 166 -17.54 -13.54 24.14
C ALA A 166 -19.08 -13.43 23.96
N GLY A 167 -19.74 -14.56 23.74
CA GLY A 167 -21.18 -14.68 23.55
C GLY A 167 -21.67 -14.30 22.15
N ILE A 168 -20.77 -14.17 21.18
CA ILE A 168 -21.08 -13.82 19.79
C ILE A 168 -20.44 -14.83 18.85
N ASN A 169 -21.20 -15.26 17.82
CA ASN A 169 -20.64 -16.01 16.71
C ASN A 169 -19.78 -15.09 15.84
N GLN A 170 -18.51 -15.43 15.67
CA GLN A 170 -17.55 -14.63 14.91
C GLN A 170 -16.81 -15.44 13.86
N ARG A 171 -16.45 -14.78 12.76
CA ARG A 171 -15.58 -15.30 11.73
C ARG A 171 -14.12 -15.05 12.10
N VAL A 172 -13.28 -16.03 11.82
CA VAL A 172 -11.83 -15.95 11.99
C VAL A 172 -11.19 -16.37 10.68
N ALA A 173 -10.49 -15.46 10.03
CA ALA A 173 -9.64 -15.77 8.90
C ALA A 173 -8.28 -16.27 9.38
N PHE A 174 -7.56 -16.98 8.51
CA PHE A 174 -6.19 -17.37 8.76
C PHE A 174 -5.34 -17.23 7.50
N LEU A 175 -4.03 -17.09 7.72
CA LEU A 175 -3.01 -17.06 6.68
C LEU A 175 -1.87 -17.99 7.08
N ALA A 176 -1.55 -18.95 6.24
CA ALA A 176 -0.46 -19.90 6.40
C ALA A 176 0.63 -19.66 5.34
N ASN A 177 1.86 -19.43 5.78
CA ASN A 177 3.01 -19.16 4.92
C ASN A 177 4.23 -19.98 5.36
N ASN A 178 5.14 -20.24 4.42
CA ASN A 178 6.45 -20.79 4.77
C ASN A 178 7.44 -19.66 5.18
N GLN A 179 8.68 -20.04 5.51
CA GLN A 179 9.74 -19.10 5.92
C GLN A 179 10.14 -18.09 4.85
N PHE A 180 9.71 -18.26 3.59
CA PHE A 180 9.94 -17.33 2.48
C PHE A 180 8.73 -16.45 2.19
N GLY A 181 7.66 -16.55 3.00
CA GLY A 181 6.42 -15.81 2.79
C GLY A 181 5.51 -16.40 1.71
N LEU A 182 5.86 -17.57 1.14
CA LEU A 182 5.02 -18.21 0.14
C LEU A 182 3.85 -18.96 0.80
N PRO A 183 2.68 -19.00 0.14
CA PRO A 183 1.48 -19.66 0.65
C PRO A 183 1.71 -21.15 0.94
N VAL A 184 1.08 -21.66 1.99
CA VAL A 184 1.10 -23.07 2.38
C VAL A 184 -0.32 -23.57 2.54
N THR A 185 -0.60 -24.73 1.94
CA THR A 185 -1.89 -25.44 2.16
C THR A 185 -1.91 -26.09 3.52
N VAL A 186 -2.94 -25.79 4.31
CA VAL A 186 -3.13 -26.34 5.65
C VAL A 186 -4.56 -26.83 5.86
N ARG A 187 -4.71 -27.81 6.76
CA ARG A 187 -5.99 -28.25 7.29
C ARG A 187 -5.88 -28.43 8.79
N GLY A 188 -6.92 -28.08 9.52
CA GLY A 188 -6.86 -28.15 10.98
C GLY A 188 -8.21 -28.16 11.66
N ALA A 189 -8.17 -28.24 12.98
CA ALA A 189 -9.32 -28.26 13.86
C ALA A 189 -9.12 -27.29 15.03
N LEU A 190 -10.19 -26.57 15.38
CA LEU A 190 -10.28 -25.74 16.57
C LEU A 190 -10.86 -26.58 17.73
N LYS A 191 -10.20 -26.56 18.86
CA LYS A 191 -10.62 -27.25 20.08
C LYS A 191 -10.66 -26.31 21.28
N ASN A 192 -11.55 -26.55 22.20
CA ASN A 192 -11.58 -25.82 23.47
C ASN A 192 -10.67 -26.48 24.54
N ASN A 193 -10.63 -25.90 25.75
CA ASN A 193 -9.86 -26.39 26.90
C ASN A 193 -10.30 -27.78 27.42
N LYS A 194 -11.45 -28.28 26.97
CA LYS A 194 -11.91 -29.67 27.28
C LYS A 194 -11.57 -30.66 26.17
N ASN A 195 -10.79 -30.21 25.14
CA ASN A 195 -10.44 -30.96 23.94
C ASN A 195 -11.66 -31.33 23.05
N GLU A 196 -12.79 -30.63 23.22
CA GLU A 196 -13.97 -30.76 22.36
C GLU A 196 -13.72 -30.08 21.03
N LEU A 197 -14.09 -30.75 19.93
CA LEU A 197 -14.03 -30.19 18.60
C LEU A 197 -15.08 -29.05 18.46
N ILE A 198 -14.64 -27.85 18.16
CA ILE A 198 -15.49 -26.68 17.97
C ILE A 198 -15.77 -26.46 16.48
N ASP A 199 -14.73 -26.46 15.64
CA ASP A 199 -14.84 -26.31 14.18
C ASP A 199 -13.60 -26.90 13.51
N SER A 200 -13.64 -27.02 12.17
CA SER A 200 -12.51 -27.41 11.35
C SER A 200 -12.27 -26.40 10.24
N PHE A 201 -11.05 -26.30 9.74
CA PHE A 201 -10.68 -25.36 8.71
C PHE A 201 -9.72 -25.96 7.68
N VAL A 202 -9.78 -25.43 6.49
CA VAL A 202 -8.92 -25.80 5.37
C VAL A 202 -8.59 -24.56 4.54
N THR A 203 -7.39 -24.51 3.97
CA THR A 203 -7.00 -23.48 3.01
C THR A 203 -7.97 -23.43 1.85
N GLN A 204 -8.45 -22.23 1.54
CA GLN A 204 -9.37 -21.96 0.44
C GLN A 204 -8.64 -21.34 -0.76
N HIS A 205 -7.68 -20.43 -0.51
CA HIS A 205 -6.89 -19.78 -1.53
C HIS A 205 -5.58 -19.24 -0.94
N ASP A 206 -4.45 -19.47 -1.62
CA ASP A 206 -3.13 -18.91 -1.29
C ASP A 206 -2.79 -18.88 0.21
N GLY A 207 -2.88 -20.03 0.87
CA GLY A 207 -2.62 -20.13 2.30
C GLY A 207 -3.72 -19.57 3.20
N MET A 208 -4.74 -18.93 2.64
CA MET A 208 -5.83 -18.29 3.39
C MET A 208 -7.07 -19.15 3.46
N GLY A 209 -7.83 -18.96 4.52
CA GLY A 209 -9.14 -19.54 4.71
C GLY A 209 -9.90 -18.88 5.86
N ILE A 210 -11.12 -19.34 6.12
CA ILE A 210 -12.00 -18.76 7.12
C ILE A 210 -12.83 -19.87 7.79
N PHE A 211 -13.09 -19.72 9.07
CA PHE A 211 -14.02 -20.51 9.84
C PHE A 211 -14.80 -19.63 10.82
N SER A 212 -15.84 -20.16 11.48
CA SER A 212 -16.63 -19.38 12.42
C SER A 212 -17.10 -20.21 13.59
N PHE A 213 -17.16 -19.62 14.78
CA PHE A 213 -17.61 -20.29 15.98
C PHE A 213 -18.21 -19.33 17.01
N ASP A 214 -18.97 -19.91 17.96
CA ASP A 214 -19.50 -19.19 19.10
C ASP A 214 -18.42 -19.05 20.19
N VAL A 215 -18.01 -17.82 20.45
CA VAL A 215 -16.94 -17.53 21.41
C VAL A 215 -17.48 -17.62 22.84
N SER A 216 -16.95 -18.51 23.66
CA SER A 216 -17.29 -18.62 25.08
C SER A 216 -16.29 -17.85 25.95
N ALA A 217 -16.79 -17.10 26.94
CA ALA A 217 -15.95 -16.40 27.90
C ALA A 217 -15.20 -17.32 28.86
N LYS A 218 -15.61 -18.62 28.95
CA LYS A 218 -15.08 -19.60 29.90
C LYS A 218 -14.03 -20.50 29.26
N ASP A 219 -13.91 -20.51 27.95
CA ASP A 219 -13.07 -21.41 27.21
C ASP A 219 -11.80 -20.74 26.72
N THR A 220 -10.73 -21.50 26.62
CA THR A 220 -9.54 -21.18 25.83
C THR A 220 -9.55 -22.07 24.59
N TYR A 221 -8.97 -21.58 23.51
CA TYR A 221 -9.02 -22.27 22.24
C TYR A 221 -7.62 -22.59 21.72
N THR A 222 -7.48 -23.75 21.12
CA THR A 222 -6.24 -24.20 20.49
C THR A 222 -6.55 -24.84 19.16
N THR A 223 -5.76 -24.52 18.15
CA THR A 223 -5.83 -25.16 16.85
C THR A 223 -4.76 -26.23 16.73
N THR A 224 -5.13 -27.38 16.18
CA THR A 224 -4.21 -28.42 15.71
C THR A 224 -4.32 -28.48 14.20
N TRP A 225 -3.20 -28.43 13.47
CA TRP A 225 -3.23 -28.37 12.03
C TRP A 225 -2.01 -29.05 11.38
N ASP A 226 -2.23 -29.58 10.17
CA ASP A 226 -1.21 -30.21 9.35
C ASP A 226 -0.91 -29.33 8.14
N ASP A 227 0.38 -29.19 7.81
CA ASP A 227 0.86 -28.53 6.61
C ASP A 227 1.04 -29.51 5.45
N GLU A 228 1.19 -28.99 4.23
CA GLU A 228 1.43 -29.78 3.02
C GLU A 228 2.78 -30.49 3.01
N TYR A 229 3.70 -30.14 3.92
CA TYR A 229 5.01 -30.79 4.08
C TYR A 229 4.93 -32.02 5.01
N GLY A 230 3.71 -32.33 5.54
CA GLY A 230 3.46 -33.48 6.41
C GLY A 230 3.84 -33.25 7.87
N THR A 231 3.93 -32.01 8.32
CA THR A 231 4.22 -31.65 9.71
C THR A 231 2.94 -31.23 10.43
N SER A 232 2.72 -31.76 11.63
CA SER A 232 1.61 -31.37 12.51
C SER A 232 2.05 -30.29 13.48
N HIS A 233 1.18 -29.31 13.67
CA HIS A 233 1.41 -28.13 14.49
C HIS A 233 0.30 -27.88 15.47
N THR A 234 0.59 -27.11 16.53
CA THR A 234 -0.39 -26.65 17.51
C THR A 234 -0.20 -25.15 17.72
N THR A 235 -1.27 -24.37 17.58
CA THR A 235 -1.24 -22.92 17.75
C THR A 235 -2.41 -22.46 18.62
N PRO A 236 -2.18 -21.68 19.70
CA PRO A 236 -3.26 -21.14 20.50
C PRO A 236 -4.00 -20.05 19.71
N LEU A 237 -5.33 -20.04 19.81
CA LEU A 237 -6.16 -18.94 19.34
C LEU A 237 -6.42 -18.00 20.53
N VAL A 238 -5.79 -16.83 20.49
CA VAL A 238 -5.90 -15.86 21.58
C VAL A 238 -7.29 -15.21 21.55
N VAL A 239 -8.06 -15.43 22.61
CA VAL A 239 -9.28 -14.64 22.88
C VAL A 239 -8.82 -13.31 23.44
N GLY A 240 -9.05 -12.23 22.73
CA GLY A 240 -8.72 -10.89 23.18
C GLY A 240 -9.45 -10.50 24.47
N LYS A 241 -9.11 -9.34 25.03
CA LYS A 241 -9.89 -8.74 26.14
C LYS A 241 -11.34 -8.69 25.71
N MET A 242 -12.29 -8.92 26.67
CA MET A 242 -13.73 -8.87 26.42
C MET A 242 -14.10 -7.55 25.72
N ALA A 243 -13.94 -7.53 24.38
CA ALA A 243 -14.44 -6.47 23.57
C ALA A 243 -15.96 -6.48 23.68
N ALA A 244 -16.58 -5.34 23.73
CA ALA A 244 -18.01 -5.29 24.00
C ALA A 244 -18.85 -5.35 22.73
N ALA A 245 -18.25 -5.12 21.55
CA ALA A 245 -18.95 -5.15 20.27
C ALA A 245 -18.02 -5.64 19.12
N THR A 246 -18.63 -6.20 18.09
CA THR A 246 -17.96 -6.70 16.88
C THR A 246 -18.64 -6.15 15.64
N LEU A 247 -17.88 -6.11 14.54
CA LEU A 247 -18.29 -5.70 13.22
C LEU A 247 -18.09 -6.86 12.25
N GLN A 248 -19.13 -7.30 11.58
CA GLN A 248 -19.09 -8.27 10.49
C GLN A 248 -19.50 -7.59 9.20
N VAL A 249 -18.76 -7.78 8.11
CA VAL A 249 -18.98 -7.08 6.85
C VAL A 249 -19.10 -8.07 5.70
N GLN A 250 -20.04 -7.81 4.80
CA GLN A 250 -20.29 -8.60 3.59
C GLN A 250 -20.30 -7.68 2.38
N PRO A 251 -19.25 -7.70 1.54
CA PRO A 251 -19.29 -6.98 0.26
C PRO A 251 -20.25 -7.65 -0.72
N LEU A 252 -21.06 -6.84 -1.38
CA LEU A 252 -21.98 -7.22 -2.46
C LEU A 252 -21.71 -6.31 -3.68
N LYS A 253 -22.27 -6.64 -4.83
CA LYS A 253 -21.95 -5.97 -6.11
C LYS A 253 -22.08 -4.43 -6.07
N ASN A 254 -23.11 -3.86 -5.46
CA ASN A 254 -23.37 -2.40 -5.48
C ASN A 254 -23.49 -1.80 -4.08
N LYS A 255 -23.17 -2.58 -3.06
CA LYS A 255 -23.30 -2.19 -1.67
C LYS A 255 -22.47 -3.07 -0.76
N VAL A 256 -22.14 -2.56 0.40
CA VAL A 256 -21.55 -3.32 1.49
C VAL A 256 -22.57 -3.38 2.63
N LEU A 257 -22.92 -4.61 3.04
CA LEU A 257 -23.71 -4.83 4.24
C LEU A 257 -22.78 -4.98 5.44
N PHE A 258 -23.16 -4.42 6.57
CA PHE A 258 -22.46 -4.66 7.82
C PHE A 258 -23.43 -4.97 8.96
N VAL A 259 -22.99 -5.85 9.85
CA VAL A 259 -23.72 -6.25 11.04
C VAL A 259 -22.86 -5.91 12.25
N VAL A 260 -23.44 -5.14 13.15
CA VAL A 260 -22.82 -4.85 14.44
C VAL A 260 -23.54 -5.65 15.52
N LYS A 261 -22.75 -6.34 16.35
CA LYS A 261 -23.28 -7.09 17.49
C LYS A 261 -22.55 -6.66 18.76
N ARG A 262 -23.24 -6.58 19.87
CA ARG A 262 -22.66 -6.37 21.19
C ARG A 262 -23.01 -7.50 22.17
N SER A 263 -22.18 -7.71 23.16
CA SER A 263 -22.51 -8.59 24.28
C SER A 263 -23.75 -8.07 25.05
N LYS A 264 -24.43 -8.96 25.75
CA LYS A 264 -25.63 -8.58 26.54
C LYS A 264 -25.27 -7.62 27.65
N ASP A 265 -24.24 -7.95 28.42
CA ASP A 265 -23.79 -7.16 29.57
C ASP A 265 -22.60 -6.30 29.17
N VAL A 266 -22.88 -5.06 28.80
CA VAL A 266 -21.88 -4.07 28.33
C VAL A 266 -22.05 -2.73 29.05
N ALA A 267 -20.98 -1.97 29.13
CA ALA A 267 -21.01 -0.59 29.60
C ALA A 267 -21.88 0.30 28.69
N ASP A 268 -22.38 1.40 29.23
CA ASP A 268 -23.34 2.26 28.51
C ASP A 268 -22.79 2.87 27.21
N ASN A 269 -21.48 3.08 27.12
CA ASN A 269 -20.82 3.58 25.90
C ASN A 269 -20.95 2.63 24.69
N PHE A 270 -21.27 1.34 24.91
CA PHE A 270 -21.52 0.37 23.83
C PHE A 270 -23.00 0.21 23.46
N LYS A 271 -23.89 0.91 24.12
CA LYS A 271 -25.33 0.91 23.79
C LYS A 271 -25.66 1.80 22.60
N THR A 272 -24.76 2.70 22.24
CA THR A 272 -24.82 3.49 21.02
C THR A 272 -23.46 3.44 20.36
N LEU A 273 -23.40 3.03 19.11
CA LEU A 273 -22.17 2.95 18.34
C LEU A 273 -22.24 3.89 17.15
N ASN A 274 -21.08 4.33 16.68
CA ASN A 274 -20.97 5.12 15.47
C ASN A 274 -20.12 4.35 14.45
N ALA A 275 -20.52 4.36 13.19
CA ALA A 275 -19.76 3.77 12.10
C ALA A 275 -19.36 4.85 11.12
N ILE A 276 -18.08 4.86 10.72
CA ILE A 276 -17.55 5.67 9.62
C ILE A 276 -16.98 4.73 8.59
N ALA A 277 -17.29 4.97 7.32
CA ALA A 277 -16.58 4.38 6.22
C ALA A 277 -15.87 5.45 5.40
N HIS A 278 -14.63 5.17 4.99
CA HIS A 278 -13.86 6.08 4.16
C HIS A 278 -13.11 5.32 3.06
N MET A 279 -12.83 6.03 1.98
CA MET A 279 -12.06 5.55 0.84
C MET A 279 -11.07 6.64 0.42
N ASN A 280 -9.81 6.27 0.17
CA ASN A 280 -8.76 7.24 -0.12
C ASN A 280 -8.72 8.41 0.88
N GLN A 281 -8.99 8.12 2.18
CA GLN A 281 -9.02 9.09 3.28
C GLN A 281 -10.25 10.03 3.29
N HIS A 282 -11.15 9.96 2.31
CA HIS A 282 -12.41 10.73 2.28
C HIS A 282 -13.54 9.93 2.92
N GLU A 283 -14.32 10.58 3.82
CA GLU A 283 -15.51 9.98 4.39
C GLU A 283 -16.57 9.77 3.29
N VAL A 284 -17.05 8.53 3.16
CA VAL A 284 -18.10 8.18 2.19
C VAL A 284 -19.39 7.73 2.84
N TYR A 285 -19.35 7.39 4.14
CA TYR A 285 -20.52 6.98 4.88
C TYR A 285 -20.33 7.21 6.38
N LYS A 286 -21.40 7.62 7.04
CA LYS A 286 -21.46 7.78 8.49
C LYS A 286 -22.84 7.41 9.02
N SER A 287 -22.87 6.65 10.10
CA SER A 287 -24.13 6.30 10.75
C SER A 287 -24.00 6.14 12.26
N ARG A 288 -25.12 6.33 12.95
CA ARG A 288 -25.25 6.09 14.38
C ARG A 288 -26.18 4.91 14.62
N ILE A 289 -25.73 3.91 15.37
CA ILE A 289 -26.40 2.64 15.59
C ILE A 289 -26.85 2.57 17.04
N ASN A 290 -28.16 2.57 17.27
CA ASN A 290 -28.73 2.46 18.62
C ASN A 290 -28.95 0.99 18.98
N LEU A 291 -28.20 0.50 19.96
CA LEU A 291 -28.25 -0.86 20.50
C LEU A 291 -28.73 -0.90 21.96
N SER A 292 -29.41 0.14 22.47
CA SER A 292 -29.86 0.19 23.85
C SER A 292 -30.88 -0.90 24.19
N VAL A 293 -31.76 -1.24 23.24
CA VAL A 293 -32.79 -2.30 23.37
C VAL A 293 -32.37 -3.59 22.69
N LYS A 294 -31.82 -3.49 21.49
CA LYS A 294 -31.33 -4.64 20.70
C LYS A 294 -29.84 -4.85 20.91
N THR A 295 -29.35 -6.08 20.76
CA THR A 295 -27.92 -6.41 20.83
C THR A 295 -27.27 -6.46 19.45
N SER A 296 -28.03 -6.25 18.38
CA SER A 296 -27.54 -6.23 17.01
C SER A 296 -28.19 -5.13 16.18
N GLY A 297 -27.45 -4.61 15.21
CA GLY A 297 -27.91 -3.68 14.20
C GLY A 297 -27.30 -4.02 12.84
N VAL A 298 -27.99 -3.66 11.78
CA VAL A 298 -27.54 -3.86 10.39
C VAL A 298 -27.48 -2.49 9.72
N GLY A 299 -26.45 -2.27 8.91
CA GLY A 299 -26.32 -1.10 8.06
C GLY A 299 -25.94 -1.50 6.64
N GLU A 300 -26.17 -0.57 5.72
CA GLU A 300 -25.86 -0.70 4.31
C GLU A 300 -25.09 0.54 3.84
N ILE A 301 -24.00 0.32 3.13
CA ILE A 301 -23.18 1.36 2.50
C ILE A 301 -23.36 1.22 0.99
N PRO A 302 -24.00 2.17 0.29
CA PRO A 302 -24.05 2.18 -1.16
C PRO A 302 -22.64 2.32 -1.75
N THR A 303 -22.26 1.48 -2.71
CA THR A 303 -20.92 1.53 -3.32
C THR A 303 -20.93 1.74 -4.81
N LYS A 304 -22.11 1.84 -5.44
CA LYS A 304 -22.24 1.96 -6.91
C LYS A 304 -21.50 3.16 -7.49
N ASP A 305 -21.50 4.28 -6.77
CA ASP A 305 -20.92 5.55 -7.25
C ASP A 305 -19.53 5.82 -6.61
N LEU A 306 -18.97 4.84 -5.88
CA LEU A 306 -17.63 4.93 -5.35
C LEU A 306 -16.61 4.43 -6.40
N PRO A 307 -15.38 4.97 -6.40
CA PRO A 307 -14.33 4.41 -7.24
C PRO A 307 -13.95 3.00 -6.76
N SER A 308 -13.36 2.18 -7.65
CA SER A 308 -12.77 0.90 -7.25
C SER A 308 -11.58 1.12 -6.32
N GLY A 309 -11.46 0.24 -5.31
CA GLY A 309 -10.39 0.33 -4.32
C GLY A 309 -10.84 -0.12 -2.93
N ILE A 310 -10.04 0.22 -1.93
CA ILE A 310 -10.24 -0.23 -0.55
C ILE A 310 -11.16 0.72 0.21
N LEU A 311 -12.27 0.17 0.67
CA LEU A 311 -13.20 0.83 1.60
C LEU A 311 -12.90 0.34 3.02
N GLN A 312 -12.58 1.25 3.92
CA GLN A 312 -12.36 0.97 5.34
C GLN A 312 -13.58 1.38 6.16
N ILE A 313 -14.07 0.46 6.97
CA ILE A 313 -15.21 0.67 7.87
C ILE A 313 -14.68 0.57 9.30
N THR A 314 -14.86 1.63 10.08
CA THR A 314 -14.44 1.69 11.48
C THR A 314 -15.65 1.92 12.38
N LEU A 315 -15.75 1.11 13.40
CA LEU A 315 -16.78 1.20 14.42
C LEU A 315 -16.22 1.89 15.66
N PHE A 316 -16.98 2.84 16.21
CA PHE A 316 -16.63 3.59 17.40
C PHE A 316 -17.69 3.39 18.48
N ASP A 317 -17.29 3.50 19.74
CA ASP A 317 -18.21 3.58 20.86
C ASP A 317 -18.91 4.97 20.92
N ALA A 318 -19.75 5.18 21.92
CA ALA A 318 -20.45 6.46 22.10
C ALA A 318 -19.50 7.64 22.36
N ASN A 319 -18.27 7.38 22.79
CA ASN A 319 -17.23 8.38 23.08
C ASN A 319 -16.28 8.60 21.91
N TRP A 320 -16.56 8.00 20.74
CA TRP A 320 -15.72 8.04 19.56
C TRP A 320 -14.36 7.34 19.73
N THR A 321 -14.29 6.33 20.61
CA THR A 321 -13.13 5.44 20.70
C THR A 321 -13.26 4.35 19.64
N PRO A 322 -12.26 4.15 18.76
CA PRO A 322 -12.32 3.10 17.76
C PRO A 322 -12.25 1.72 18.44
N ILE A 323 -13.17 0.81 18.08
CA ILE A 323 -13.34 -0.50 18.71
C ILE A 323 -13.22 -1.66 17.75
N ALA A 324 -13.56 -1.49 16.48
CA ALA A 324 -13.47 -2.52 15.45
C ALA A 324 -13.23 -1.89 14.08
N GLU A 325 -12.52 -2.57 13.22
CA GLU A 325 -12.19 -2.09 11.88
C GLU A 325 -12.19 -3.23 10.86
N ARG A 326 -12.72 -2.98 9.68
CA ARG A 326 -12.76 -3.93 8.58
C ARG A 326 -12.53 -3.22 7.25
N VAL A 327 -11.64 -3.76 6.44
CA VAL A 327 -11.46 -3.32 5.06
C VAL A 327 -12.17 -4.27 4.12
N VAL A 328 -12.73 -3.73 3.05
CA VAL A 328 -13.32 -4.49 1.95
C VAL A 328 -12.91 -3.86 0.63
N PHE A 329 -12.89 -4.63 -0.44
CA PHE A 329 -12.63 -4.12 -1.77
C PHE A 329 -13.95 -3.79 -2.48
N VAL A 330 -14.07 -2.57 -2.98
CA VAL A 330 -15.14 -2.13 -3.88
C VAL A 330 -14.65 -2.31 -5.30
N ASN A 331 -15.37 -3.09 -6.13
CA ASN A 331 -15.03 -3.29 -7.52
C ASN A 331 -16.18 -2.79 -8.41
N ASN A 332 -15.97 -1.65 -9.06
CA ASN A 332 -16.91 -1.05 -10.01
C ASN A 332 -16.37 -1.08 -11.46
N ASP A 333 -15.22 -1.75 -11.69
CA ASP A 333 -14.57 -1.93 -13.00
C ASP A 333 -14.25 -0.60 -13.73
N ASP A 334 -14.12 0.48 -12.99
CA ASP A 334 -13.83 1.84 -13.48
C ASP A 334 -12.34 2.07 -13.80
N TYR A 335 -11.50 1.09 -13.54
CA TYR A 335 -10.06 1.06 -13.84
C TYR A 335 -9.74 0.37 -15.18
N SER A 336 -10.73 -0.25 -15.82
CA SER A 336 -10.53 -1.00 -17.05
C SER A 336 -10.27 -0.05 -18.23
N PHE A 337 -9.12 -0.25 -18.87
CA PHE A 337 -8.68 0.52 -20.02
C PHE A 337 -8.11 -0.41 -21.08
N TYR A 338 -8.76 -0.47 -22.24
CA TYR A 338 -8.41 -1.42 -23.30
C TYR A 338 -7.98 -0.68 -24.58
N PRO A 339 -6.66 -0.45 -24.78
CA PRO A 339 -6.16 0.07 -26.04
C PRO A 339 -6.27 -1.00 -27.14
N ASP A 340 -6.61 -0.57 -28.36
CA ASP A 340 -6.54 -1.43 -29.54
C ASP A 340 -5.10 -1.47 -30.06
N ILE A 341 -4.49 -2.65 -30.03
CA ILE A 341 -3.10 -2.87 -30.45
C ILE A 341 -3.10 -3.66 -31.75
N ARG A 342 -2.53 -3.09 -32.81
CA ARG A 342 -2.47 -3.69 -34.14
C ARG A 342 -1.03 -3.82 -34.59
N ILE A 343 -0.63 -5.04 -34.95
CA ILE A 343 0.65 -5.29 -35.62
C ILE A 343 0.45 -5.06 -37.11
N VAL A 344 0.94 -3.92 -37.62
CA VAL A 344 0.75 -3.50 -39.02
C VAL A 344 1.83 -4.10 -39.92
N GLU A 345 3.08 -4.15 -39.45
CA GLU A 345 4.21 -4.78 -40.11
C GLU A 345 4.87 -5.73 -39.12
N LYS A 346 5.11 -6.98 -39.54
CA LYS A 346 5.81 -7.99 -38.72
C LYS A 346 6.96 -8.59 -39.50
N SER A 347 8.15 -8.55 -38.93
CA SER A 347 9.33 -9.24 -39.44
C SER A 347 10.03 -10.00 -38.34
N LEU A 348 10.32 -11.27 -38.59
CA LEU A 348 11.14 -12.14 -37.70
C LEU A 348 12.60 -12.18 -38.13
N LYS A 349 12.98 -11.43 -39.17
CA LYS A 349 14.37 -11.38 -39.62
C LYS A 349 15.19 -10.49 -38.68
N PRO A 350 16.49 -10.80 -38.45
CA PRO A 350 17.37 -9.90 -37.71
C PRO A 350 17.32 -8.49 -38.31
N LEU A 351 17.17 -7.46 -37.45
CA LEU A 351 16.99 -6.03 -37.81
C LEU A 351 15.79 -5.76 -38.73
N GLY A 352 14.84 -6.68 -38.81
CA GLY A 352 13.62 -6.52 -39.58
C GLY A 352 12.71 -5.47 -38.96
N LYS A 353 12.07 -4.63 -39.80
CA LYS A 353 11.16 -3.59 -39.35
C LYS A 353 9.86 -4.24 -38.82
N ASN A 354 9.44 -3.80 -37.63
CA ASN A 354 8.15 -4.09 -37.05
C ASN A 354 7.40 -2.76 -36.80
N ARG A 355 6.12 -2.74 -37.08
CA ARG A 355 5.25 -1.59 -36.79
C ARG A 355 4.05 -2.04 -36.01
N ILE A 356 3.86 -1.41 -34.85
CA ILE A 356 2.74 -1.62 -33.95
C ILE A 356 2.01 -0.27 -33.83
N ASP A 357 0.73 -0.26 -34.19
CA ASP A 357 -0.15 0.87 -33.97
C ASP A 357 -0.93 0.63 -32.67
N VAL A 358 -0.93 1.61 -31.77
CA VAL A 358 -1.71 1.61 -30.54
C VAL A 358 -2.76 2.69 -30.64
N TYR A 359 -4.01 2.30 -30.60
CA TYR A 359 -5.15 3.20 -30.68
C TYR A 359 -5.92 3.24 -29.35
N VAL A 360 -6.20 4.45 -28.88
CA VAL A 360 -7.04 4.71 -27.71
C VAL A 360 -8.33 5.34 -28.21
N SER A 361 -9.46 4.66 -27.96
CA SER A 361 -10.77 5.07 -28.45
C SER A 361 -11.33 6.33 -27.77
N ASP A 362 -10.85 6.63 -26.57
CA ASP A 362 -11.22 7.81 -25.84
C ASP A 362 -10.39 9.02 -26.31
N SER A 363 -11.00 10.18 -26.39
CA SER A 363 -10.31 11.45 -26.69
C SER A 363 -9.46 11.95 -25.52
N ALA A 364 -9.41 11.22 -24.41
CA ALA A 364 -8.62 11.56 -23.24
C ALA A 364 -7.11 11.42 -23.50
N PHE A 365 -6.34 12.31 -22.91
CA PHE A 365 -4.88 12.21 -22.90
C PHE A 365 -4.45 10.94 -22.19
N SER A 366 -3.64 10.10 -22.87
CA SER A 366 -3.18 8.82 -22.34
C SER A 366 -1.67 8.78 -22.20
N ASN A 367 -1.18 8.44 -21.02
CA ASN A 367 0.23 8.29 -20.71
C ASN A 367 0.55 6.79 -20.57
N MET A 368 1.21 6.21 -21.58
CA MET A 368 1.45 4.78 -21.69
C MET A 368 2.92 4.42 -21.75
N SER A 369 3.26 3.19 -21.41
CA SER A 369 4.55 2.56 -21.68
C SER A 369 4.34 1.20 -22.34
N MET A 370 5.25 0.83 -23.23
CA MET A 370 5.24 -0.45 -23.91
C MET A 370 6.64 -1.06 -23.86
N ALA A 371 6.73 -2.31 -23.47
CA ALA A 371 7.94 -3.11 -23.55
C ALA A 371 7.78 -4.16 -24.67
N VAL A 372 8.87 -4.41 -25.39
CA VAL A 372 8.93 -5.46 -26.40
C VAL A 372 10.14 -6.32 -26.08
N THR A 373 9.90 -7.59 -25.79
CA THR A 373 10.94 -8.51 -25.36
C THR A 373 10.96 -9.76 -26.24
N ASP A 374 11.99 -10.56 -26.11
CA ASP A 374 12.03 -11.91 -26.67
C ASP A 374 10.91 -12.77 -26.02
N ALA A 375 10.20 -13.55 -26.84
CA ALA A 375 9.10 -14.39 -26.39
C ALA A 375 9.54 -15.51 -25.42
N ASP A 376 10.81 -15.87 -25.43
CA ASP A 376 11.38 -16.90 -24.55
C ASP A 376 11.73 -16.36 -23.15
N LEU A 377 11.67 -15.03 -22.96
CA LEU A 377 11.89 -14.44 -21.63
C LEU A 377 10.69 -14.66 -20.73
N LEU A 378 10.94 -15.03 -19.48
CA LEU A 378 9.91 -15.10 -18.46
C LEU A 378 9.30 -13.72 -18.23
N HIS A 379 7.98 -13.65 -18.27
CA HIS A 379 7.22 -12.46 -17.90
C HIS A 379 6.81 -12.56 -16.43
N ASP A 380 6.94 -11.47 -15.69
CA ASP A 380 6.41 -11.36 -14.33
C ASP A 380 5.14 -10.52 -14.38
N ASP A 381 4.02 -11.19 -14.63
CA ASP A 381 2.70 -10.58 -14.67
C ASP A 381 1.96 -10.66 -13.32
N ASN A 382 2.66 -11.10 -12.27
CA ASN A 382 2.04 -11.31 -10.96
C ASN A 382 1.56 -10.02 -10.29
N ASN A 383 2.19 -8.88 -10.58
CA ASN A 383 1.77 -7.57 -10.05
C ASN A 383 1.69 -6.54 -11.18
N THR A 384 0.47 -6.25 -11.62
CA THR A 384 0.18 -5.26 -12.66
C THR A 384 0.02 -3.85 -12.10
N ILE A 385 -0.07 -2.84 -12.97
CA ILE A 385 -0.37 -1.47 -12.55
C ILE A 385 -1.71 -1.40 -11.80
N VAL A 386 -2.72 -2.17 -12.21
CA VAL A 386 -4.02 -2.22 -11.56
C VAL A 386 -3.90 -2.80 -10.16
N SER A 387 -3.30 -3.99 -10.02
CA SER A 387 -3.14 -4.62 -8.71
C SER A 387 -2.24 -3.80 -7.77
N GLN A 388 -1.22 -3.12 -8.29
CA GLN A 388 -0.37 -2.25 -7.49
C GLN A 388 -1.13 -1.00 -7.01
N MET A 389 -1.86 -0.33 -7.89
CA MET A 389 -2.52 0.94 -7.55
C MET A 389 -3.78 0.77 -6.72
N LEU A 390 -4.50 -0.34 -6.86
CA LEU A 390 -5.77 -0.56 -6.18
C LEU A 390 -5.68 -1.52 -4.97
N LEU A 391 -4.59 -2.31 -4.85
CA LEU A 391 -4.49 -3.34 -3.83
C LEU A 391 -3.14 -3.26 -3.09
N THR A 392 -2.04 -3.72 -3.69
CA THR A 392 -0.76 -3.87 -2.97
C THR A 392 -0.13 -2.55 -2.53
N GLY A 393 -0.43 -1.45 -3.22
CA GLY A 393 -0.02 -0.10 -2.81
C GLY A 393 -0.77 0.44 -1.58
N ASP A 394 -1.86 -0.19 -1.17
CA ASP A 394 -2.72 0.26 -0.08
C ASP A 394 -2.77 -0.68 1.11
N ILE A 395 -2.30 -1.92 0.99
CA ILE A 395 -2.33 -2.94 2.05
C ILE A 395 -0.92 -3.32 2.46
N LYS A 396 -0.72 -3.56 3.76
CA LYS A 396 0.53 -4.08 4.31
C LYS A 396 0.60 -5.60 4.18
N GLY A 397 1.80 -6.08 3.88
CA GLY A 397 2.10 -7.50 3.76
C GLY A 397 2.26 -7.95 2.31
N TYR A 398 2.89 -9.09 2.14
CA TYR A 398 3.07 -9.69 0.83
C TYR A 398 1.78 -10.39 0.39
N ILE A 399 1.27 -10.05 -0.78
CA ILE A 399 0.13 -10.71 -1.43
C ILE A 399 0.69 -11.54 -2.59
N HIS A 400 0.41 -12.85 -2.56
CA HIS A 400 0.80 -13.74 -3.64
C HIS A 400 -0.07 -13.48 -4.88
N ASN A 401 0.56 -13.38 -6.06
CA ASN A 401 -0.09 -13.17 -7.36
C ASN A 401 -1.26 -12.15 -7.33
N PRO A 402 -1.02 -10.88 -6.95
CA PRO A 402 -2.10 -9.92 -6.77
C PRO A 402 -2.87 -9.58 -8.05
N ALA A 403 -2.31 -9.83 -9.24
CA ALA A 403 -3.00 -9.66 -10.53
C ALA A 403 -4.20 -10.60 -10.68
N TYR A 404 -4.17 -11.79 -10.05
CA TYR A 404 -5.24 -12.77 -10.07
C TYR A 404 -6.61 -12.16 -9.72
N TYR A 405 -6.64 -11.25 -8.76
CA TYR A 405 -7.88 -10.64 -8.25
C TYR A 405 -8.55 -9.67 -9.23
N PHE A 406 -7.89 -9.35 -10.36
CA PHE A 406 -8.36 -8.38 -11.37
C PHE A 406 -8.59 -9.01 -12.75
N PHE A 407 -8.32 -10.31 -12.93
CA PHE A 407 -8.53 -10.99 -14.20
C PHE A 407 -9.97 -11.47 -14.42
N SER A 408 -10.77 -11.57 -13.36
CA SER A 408 -12.13 -12.09 -13.43
C SER A 408 -13.02 -11.51 -12.35
N ASP A 409 -14.30 -11.30 -12.67
CA ASP A 409 -15.35 -10.88 -11.74
C ASP A 409 -16.16 -12.07 -11.19
N ALA A 410 -15.63 -13.30 -11.26
CA ALA A 410 -16.26 -14.50 -10.72
C ALA A 410 -16.45 -14.41 -9.19
N ASP A 411 -17.53 -14.98 -8.67
CA ASP A 411 -17.83 -14.98 -7.24
C ASP A 411 -16.69 -15.57 -6.39
N SER A 412 -16.02 -16.62 -6.89
CA SER A 412 -14.86 -17.21 -6.22
C SER A 412 -13.70 -16.22 -6.10
N VAL A 413 -13.40 -15.43 -7.13
CA VAL A 413 -12.34 -14.42 -7.11
C VAL A 413 -12.68 -13.32 -6.12
N ARG A 414 -13.93 -12.87 -6.06
CA ARG A 414 -14.40 -11.90 -5.06
C ARG A 414 -14.27 -12.44 -3.63
N GLN A 415 -14.59 -13.71 -3.41
CA GLN A 415 -14.40 -14.36 -2.10
C GLN A 415 -12.92 -14.47 -1.71
N HIS A 416 -12.05 -14.82 -2.66
CA HIS A 416 -10.61 -14.87 -2.44
C HIS A 416 -10.03 -13.47 -2.13
N LEU A 417 -10.52 -12.43 -2.81
CA LEU A 417 -10.12 -11.05 -2.49
C LEU A 417 -10.61 -10.63 -1.08
N ASP A 418 -11.80 -11.07 -0.65
CA ASP A 418 -12.27 -10.81 0.71
C ASP A 418 -11.40 -11.53 1.78
N LEU A 419 -10.84 -12.71 1.48
CA LEU A 419 -9.84 -13.34 2.35
C LEU A 419 -8.57 -12.49 2.48
N VAL A 420 -8.10 -11.86 1.39
CA VAL A 420 -6.99 -10.90 1.46
C VAL A 420 -7.36 -9.73 2.36
N MET A 421 -8.56 -9.15 2.21
CA MET A 421 -9.04 -8.06 3.06
C MET A 421 -9.18 -8.44 4.54
N LEU A 422 -9.39 -9.71 4.85
CA LEU A 422 -9.48 -10.23 6.22
C LEU A 422 -8.11 -10.49 6.86
N THR A 423 -7.12 -10.89 6.06
CA THR A 423 -5.81 -11.34 6.54
C THR A 423 -4.71 -10.30 6.47
N HIS A 424 -4.88 -9.25 5.63
CA HIS A 424 -3.90 -8.19 5.46
C HIS A 424 -4.42 -6.88 6.06
N GLY A 425 -3.72 -6.38 7.07
CA GLY A 425 -4.09 -5.14 7.75
C GLY A 425 -3.75 -3.91 6.91
N TRP A 426 -4.70 -2.98 6.78
CA TRP A 426 -4.44 -1.67 6.23
C TRP A 426 -4.42 -0.61 7.32
N ARG A 427 -3.44 0.27 7.33
CA ARG A 427 -3.37 1.40 8.28
C ARG A 427 -2.53 2.51 7.70
N ARG A 428 -3.11 3.32 6.82
CA ARG A 428 -2.45 4.54 6.34
C ARG A 428 -2.53 5.69 7.35
N PHE A 429 -3.41 5.60 8.36
CA PHE A 429 -3.44 6.54 9.47
C PHE A 429 -3.99 5.87 10.75
N ASP A 430 -3.69 6.49 11.89
CA ASP A 430 -4.09 6.00 13.21
C ASP A 430 -5.32 6.77 13.70
N TRP A 431 -6.44 6.09 13.86
CA TRP A 431 -7.67 6.66 14.40
C TRP A 431 -7.51 7.26 15.79
N ARG A 432 -6.62 6.73 16.64
CA ARG A 432 -6.34 7.28 17.95
C ARG A 432 -5.66 8.64 17.86
N ALA A 433 -4.76 8.79 16.89
CA ALA A 433 -4.11 10.06 16.59
C ALA A 433 -5.14 11.07 16.05
N ILE A 434 -6.02 10.67 15.13
CA ILE A 434 -7.12 11.51 14.61
C ILE A 434 -8.03 11.96 15.74
N ALA A 435 -8.51 11.06 16.60
CA ALA A 435 -9.35 11.38 17.74
C ALA A 435 -8.66 12.31 18.77
N ALA A 436 -7.34 12.22 18.89
CA ALA A 436 -6.52 13.12 19.70
C ALA A 436 -6.09 14.41 18.99
N SER A 437 -6.63 14.71 17.79
CA SER A 437 -6.28 15.87 16.94
C SER A 437 -4.77 15.94 16.61
N LYS A 438 -4.12 14.80 16.44
CA LYS A 438 -2.71 14.71 16.05
C LYS A 438 -2.61 14.43 14.56
N LEU A 439 -2.00 15.34 13.84
CA LEU A 439 -1.68 15.18 12.41
C LEU A 439 -0.24 14.69 12.22
N PRO A 440 0.09 14.05 11.09
CA PRO A 440 1.47 13.70 10.78
C PRO A 440 2.38 14.92 10.76
N ALA A 441 3.60 14.76 11.27
CA ALA A 441 4.63 15.80 11.15
C ALA A 441 5.18 15.78 9.72
N ILE A 442 5.05 16.88 9.00
CA ILE A 442 5.61 17.04 7.65
C ILE A 442 7.03 17.58 7.76
N THR A 443 8.00 16.74 7.43
CA THR A 443 9.42 17.09 7.34
C THR A 443 9.86 17.32 5.90
N ASN A 444 9.22 16.64 4.95
CA ASN A 444 9.46 16.74 3.51
C ASN A 444 8.27 17.43 2.85
N THR A 445 8.44 18.67 2.42
CA THR A 445 7.36 19.43 1.75
C THR A 445 7.10 18.89 0.36
N LYS A 446 5.89 19.14 -0.17
CA LYS A 446 5.59 18.92 -1.59
C LYS A 446 6.57 19.71 -2.44
N ASP A 447 7.00 19.13 -3.56
CA ASP A 447 7.99 19.78 -4.43
C ASP A 447 7.42 21.07 -5.04
N SER A 448 8.05 22.19 -4.75
CA SER A 448 7.73 23.48 -5.39
C SER A 448 8.28 23.60 -6.82
N GLY A 449 9.19 22.70 -7.22
CA GLY A 449 9.86 22.68 -8.52
C GLY A 449 10.78 21.49 -8.66
N TYR A 450 11.50 21.44 -9.77
CA TYR A 450 12.54 20.44 -9.97
C TYR A 450 13.75 20.70 -9.06
N LEU A 451 14.78 19.88 -9.15
CA LEU A 451 15.97 19.99 -8.32
C LEU A 451 16.63 21.36 -8.45
N GLN A 452 17.36 21.74 -7.42
CA GLN A 452 18.12 22.98 -7.39
C GLN A 452 19.54 22.75 -6.89
N VAL A 453 20.49 23.53 -7.44
CA VAL A 453 21.83 23.65 -6.91
C VAL A 453 21.96 25.03 -6.29
N LYS A 454 22.39 25.09 -5.05
CA LYS A 454 22.74 26.31 -4.35
C LYS A 454 24.13 26.18 -3.75
N GLY A 455 24.84 27.28 -3.69
CA GLY A 455 26.16 27.32 -3.09
C GLY A 455 26.52 28.72 -2.60
N SER A 456 27.72 28.84 -2.03
CA SER A 456 28.27 30.09 -1.56
C SER A 456 29.71 30.24 -2.04
N VAL A 457 30.08 31.43 -2.42
CA VAL A 457 31.47 31.80 -2.76
C VAL A 457 32.16 32.22 -1.47
N PHE A 458 33.23 31.54 -1.11
CA PHE A 458 34.01 31.83 0.09
C PHE A 458 35.21 32.72 -0.19
N GLY A 459 35.78 33.36 0.84
CA GLY A 459 36.97 34.17 0.76
C GLY A 459 36.70 35.65 0.52
N PHE A 460 35.44 36.06 0.44
CA PHE A 460 35.05 37.46 0.29
C PHE A 460 34.68 38.06 1.63
N THR A 461 35.54 38.84 2.20
CA THR A 461 35.24 39.67 3.39
C THR A 461 35.37 41.14 3.03
N LYS A 462 34.59 42.00 3.65
CA LYS A 462 34.73 43.47 3.46
C LYS A 462 36.15 43.95 3.81
N ALA A 463 36.88 43.21 4.62
CA ALA A 463 38.24 43.50 5.02
C ALA A 463 39.31 43.12 3.97
N SER A 464 39.02 42.19 3.06
CA SER A 464 39.99 41.71 2.05
C SER A 464 40.10 42.56 0.80
N GLY A 465 39.20 43.54 0.61
CA GLY A 465 39.15 44.38 -0.60
C GLY A 465 38.81 43.63 -1.91
N VAL A 466 38.56 42.30 -1.82
CA VAL A 466 38.22 41.47 -2.98
C VAL A 466 36.73 41.61 -3.28
N GLN A 467 36.40 42.00 -4.47
CA GLN A 467 35.00 42.10 -4.91
C GLN A 467 34.44 40.71 -5.25
N LEU A 468 33.17 40.49 -4.91
CA LEU A 468 32.42 39.26 -5.35
C LEU A 468 32.38 39.25 -6.88
N PRO A 469 32.65 38.08 -7.52
CA PRO A 469 32.44 37.94 -8.94
C PRO A 469 30.95 38.15 -9.25
N PRO A 470 30.63 38.91 -10.33
CA PRO A 470 29.23 39.16 -10.68
C PRO A 470 28.51 37.86 -11.14
N LEU A 471 29.26 36.92 -11.67
CA LEU A 471 28.78 35.63 -12.22
C LEU A 471 29.73 34.51 -11.83
N ILE A 472 29.16 33.33 -11.65
CA ILE A 472 29.89 32.05 -11.63
C ILE A 472 29.42 31.17 -12.79
N THR A 473 30.28 30.29 -13.25
CA THR A 473 29.93 29.25 -14.22
C THR A 473 29.72 27.94 -13.49
N LEU A 474 28.50 27.41 -13.58
CA LEU A 474 28.16 26.08 -13.11
C LEU A 474 28.18 25.13 -14.31
N ILE A 475 28.92 24.04 -14.22
CA ILE A 475 28.98 23.00 -15.25
C ILE A 475 28.30 21.76 -14.75
N LEU A 476 27.24 21.34 -15.44
CA LEU A 476 26.54 20.09 -15.21
C LEU A 476 27.04 19.06 -16.22
N GLN A 477 27.65 17.98 -15.77
CA GLN A 477 28.17 16.92 -16.65
C GLN A 477 27.42 15.62 -16.42
N ALA A 478 26.74 15.11 -17.44
CA ALA A 478 26.07 13.82 -17.43
C ALA A 478 27.05 12.65 -17.62
N LYS A 479 26.58 11.41 -17.42
CA LYS A 479 27.40 10.18 -17.56
C LYS A 479 27.95 9.99 -18.99
N ASP A 480 27.20 10.40 -20.00
CA ASP A 480 27.60 10.35 -21.42
C ASP A 480 28.64 11.44 -21.79
N SER A 481 29.17 12.14 -20.78
CA SER A 481 30.11 13.25 -20.92
C SER A 481 29.52 14.51 -21.54
N SER A 482 28.22 14.58 -21.83
CA SER A 482 27.56 15.82 -22.25
C SER A 482 27.66 16.86 -21.12
N LYS A 483 27.81 18.14 -21.50
CA LYS A 483 27.97 19.25 -20.55
C LYS A 483 26.98 20.35 -20.81
N GLN A 484 26.38 20.87 -19.76
CA GLN A 484 25.58 22.09 -19.77
C GLN A 484 26.29 23.16 -18.97
N PHE A 485 26.43 24.33 -19.54
CA PHE A 485 27.04 25.50 -18.91
C PHE A 485 25.95 26.48 -18.49
N LEU A 486 25.95 26.86 -17.23
CA LEU A 486 25.01 27.84 -16.66
C LEU A 486 25.78 28.99 -16.05
N PHE A 487 25.41 30.21 -16.40
CA PHE A 487 26.01 31.43 -15.86
C PHE A 487 25.07 31.99 -14.79
N LEU A 488 25.49 31.94 -13.52
CA LEU A 488 24.65 32.28 -12.38
C LEU A 488 25.11 33.57 -11.73
N PRO A 489 24.21 34.52 -11.45
CA PRO A 489 24.55 35.72 -10.69
C PRO A 489 24.88 35.33 -9.25
N VAL A 490 25.91 35.93 -8.70
CA VAL A 490 26.25 35.84 -7.28
C VAL A 490 25.54 36.97 -6.54
N LEU A 491 24.76 36.58 -5.52
CA LEU A 491 24.02 37.54 -4.71
C LEU A 491 24.94 38.31 -3.77
N LYS A 492 24.46 39.44 -3.20
CA LYS A 492 25.26 40.33 -2.33
C LYS A 492 25.81 39.63 -1.07
N ASP A 493 25.16 38.54 -0.63
CA ASP A 493 25.60 37.71 0.47
C ASP A 493 26.59 36.60 0.07
N GLY A 494 27.03 36.60 -1.19
CA GLY A 494 27.94 35.59 -1.75
C GLY A 494 27.26 34.28 -2.17
N THR A 495 25.96 34.18 -2.07
CA THR A 495 25.23 32.93 -2.45
C THR A 495 24.84 32.96 -3.94
N PHE A 496 24.62 31.78 -4.48
CA PHE A 496 24.05 31.56 -5.81
C PHE A 496 23.07 30.40 -5.79
N ILE A 497 22.10 30.39 -6.69
CA ILE A 497 21.11 29.35 -6.82
C ILE A 497 20.69 29.16 -8.29
N GLN A 498 20.68 27.91 -8.73
CA GLN A 498 20.00 27.47 -9.95
C GLN A 498 18.82 26.59 -9.59
N LYS A 499 17.63 27.00 -9.95
CA LYS A 499 16.38 26.24 -9.74
C LYS A 499 15.99 25.47 -11.00
N ASN A 500 15.11 24.51 -10.83
CA ASN A 500 14.48 23.72 -11.89
C ASN A 500 15.49 23.00 -12.80
N ILE A 501 16.49 22.37 -12.19
CA ILE A 501 17.42 21.50 -12.88
C ILE A 501 16.72 20.16 -13.11
N THR A 502 16.72 19.72 -14.38
CA THR A 502 16.20 18.40 -14.77
C THR A 502 17.31 17.57 -15.37
N PHE A 503 17.47 16.36 -14.87
CA PHE A 503 18.41 15.39 -15.41
C PHE A 503 17.92 13.96 -15.09
N TYR A 504 18.48 13.00 -15.78
CA TYR A 504 18.20 11.59 -15.58
C TYR A 504 19.43 10.89 -15.04
N ASP A 505 19.24 9.99 -14.06
CA ASP A 505 20.29 9.24 -13.38
C ASP A 505 21.17 10.13 -12.47
N THR A 506 22.40 10.38 -12.81
CA THR A 506 23.39 11.10 -11.99
C THR A 506 24.14 12.15 -12.82
N ILE A 507 24.38 13.31 -12.25
CA ILE A 507 25.23 14.36 -12.84
C ILE A 507 26.37 14.71 -11.90
N LYS A 508 27.50 15.14 -12.48
CA LYS A 508 28.57 15.82 -11.76
C LYS A 508 28.38 17.33 -11.90
N VAL A 509 28.58 18.02 -10.80
CA VAL A 509 28.47 19.48 -10.73
C VAL A 509 29.84 20.06 -10.47
N TYR A 510 30.28 20.98 -11.30
CA TYR A 510 31.54 21.67 -11.16
C TYR A 510 31.34 23.18 -11.10
#